data_3d1b767a53b0f585a781362334cf2cee
#
_entry.id   3d1b767a53b0f585a781362334cf2cee
#
_cell.length_a   1.000
_cell.length_b   1.000
_cell.length_c   1.000
_cell.angle_alpha   90.00
_cell.angle_beta   90.00
_cell.angle_gamma   90.00
#
_symmetry.space_group_name_H-M   'P 1'
#
loop_
_entity.id
_entity.type
_entity.pdbx_description
1 polymer ?
#
loop_
_entity_poly.entity_id
_entity_poly.type
_entity_poly.pdbx_seq_one_letter_code
_entity_poly.pdbx_strand_id
1 'polypeptide(L)'
;LMVLFLLLLYYYFGKQKANFLLIALSVLLFFIVMLNPFVIAAILFAVVYGLLIAYPYMYKENGAVVFDVEEDTEIRQEKTRWIGDLQHFSRQSRGYRDLNVIRVFGNDTLHLEEVAICNWDNVVIIRKGFGNTKIILPIDLELHLQINTLYGDLKFLDLPVRKMRNETIDIETSHYRRSHRSIKIVLVGIVGDVEVIRA
;
A
#
# COMPACT_ATOMS: atom_id res chain seq x y z
N LEU A 1 37.68 23.76 17.09
CA LEU A 1 38.82 24.21 16.25
C LEU A 1 38.37 24.39 14.79
N MET A 2 37.74 23.40 14.15
CA MET A 2 37.35 23.42 12.74
C MET A 2 36.29 24.49 12.42
N VAL A 3 35.30 24.68 13.29
CA VAL A 3 34.27 25.73 13.15
C VAL A 3 34.89 27.13 13.21
N LEU A 4 35.85 27.32 14.09
CA LEU A 4 36.55 28.60 14.24
C LEU A 4 37.46 28.92 13.03
N PHE A 5 38.09 27.90 12.46
CA PHE A 5 38.89 28.01 11.23
C PHE A 5 37.99 28.36 10.01
N LEU A 6 36.79 27.79 9.92
CA LEU A 6 35.87 28.05 8.84
C LEU A 6 35.16 29.41 8.95
N LEU A 7 34.90 29.89 10.19
CA LEU A 7 34.48 31.27 10.43
C LEU A 7 35.55 32.29 10.03
N LEU A 8 36.84 31.98 10.27
CA LEU A 8 37.95 32.78 9.81
C LEU A 8 38.06 32.82 8.29
N LEU A 9 37.89 31.69 7.62
CA LEU A 9 37.85 31.62 6.16
C LEU A 9 36.62 32.39 5.59
N TYR A 10 35.45 32.32 6.25
CA TYR A 10 34.26 33.09 5.88
C TYR A 10 34.54 34.61 5.94
N TYR A 11 35.20 35.06 6.99
CA TYR A 11 35.55 36.47 7.15
C TYR A 11 36.55 36.96 6.09
N TYR A 12 37.49 36.09 5.67
CA TYR A 12 38.58 36.45 4.74
C TYR A 12 38.10 36.44 3.25
N PHE A 13 37.17 35.59 2.84
CA PHE A 13 36.83 35.41 1.43
C PHE A 13 35.63 36.22 0.91
N GLY A 14 34.97 37.02 1.73
CA GLY A 14 33.90 37.92 1.33
C GLY A 14 32.57 37.23 0.94
N LYS A 15 31.51 38.05 0.88
CA LYS A 15 30.09 37.56 0.79
C LYS A 15 29.76 36.61 -0.38
N GLN A 16 30.37 36.72 -1.52
CA GLN A 16 29.98 35.94 -2.71
C GLN A 16 30.55 34.51 -2.73
N LYS A 17 31.70 34.27 -2.14
CA LYS A 17 32.28 32.93 -1.96
C LYS A 17 31.89 32.30 -0.64
N ALA A 18 31.34 33.07 0.26
CA ALA A 18 30.88 32.66 1.57
C ALA A 18 29.75 31.66 1.56
N ASN A 19 28.80 31.79 0.64
CA ASN A 19 27.69 30.84 0.52
C ASN A 19 28.18 29.45 0.12
N PHE A 20 29.13 29.34 -0.78
CA PHE A 20 29.74 28.06 -1.16
C PHE A 20 30.51 27.43 0.02
N LEU A 21 31.23 28.21 0.78
CA LEU A 21 31.96 27.77 1.98
C LEU A 21 30.99 27.30 3.08
N LEU A 22 29.87 28.00 3.28
CA LEU A 22 28.84 27.60 4.23
C LEU A 22 28.18 26.27 3.83
N ILE A 23 27.88 26.07 2.54
CA ILE A 23 27.34 24.81 2.03
C ILE A 23 28.36 23.68 2.23
N ALA A 24 29.63 23.89 1.87
CA ALA A 24 30.68 22.91 2.06
C ALA A 24 30.89 22.55 3.54
N LEU A 25 30.81 23.55 4.44
CA LEU A 25 30.88 23.33 5.90
C LEU A 25 29.69 22.51 6.40
N SER A 26 28.51 22.88 5.98
CA SER A 26 27.25 22.17 6.34
C SER A 26 27.29 20.69 5.92
N VAL A 27 27.76 20.43 4.70
CA VAL A 27 27.93 19.06 4.18
C VAL A 27 28.98 18.29 4.98
N LEU A 28 30.12 18.92 5.26
CA LEU A 28 31.17 18.29 6.04
C LEU A 28 30.72 17.98 7.47
N LEU A 29 30.04 18.92 8.12
CA LEU A 29 29.50 18.75 9.47
C LEU A 29 28.45 17.63 9.51
N PHE A 30 27.60 17.56 8.48
CA PHE A 30 26.64 16.46 8.30
C PHE A 30 27.34 15.10 8.20
N PHE A 31 28.40 14.98 7.41
CA PHE A 31 29.16 13.75 7.31
C PHE A 31 29.88 13.38 8.62
N ILE A 32 30.45 14.34 9.33
CA ILE A 32 31.10 14.10 10.63
C ILE A 32 30.06 13.56 11.63
N VAL A 33 28.88 14.13 11.68
CA VAL A 33 27.82 13.70 12.59
C VAL A 33 27.30 12.32 12.15
N MET A 34 27.07 12.10 10.87
CA MET A 34 26.54 10.83 10.34
C MET A 34 27.55 9.67 10.45
N LEU A 35 28.84 9.92 10.33
CA LEU A 35 29.89 8.91 10.50
C LEU A 35 30.26 8.65 11.96
N ASN A 36 29.70 9.41 12.90
CA ASN A 36 29.93 9.16 14.32
C ASN A 36 29.29 7.81 14.72
N PRO A 37 30.08 6.85 15.25
CA PRO A 37 29.59 5.52 15.60
C PRO A 37 28.46 5.54 16.64
N PHE A 38 28.46 6.54 17.53
CA PHE A 38 27.36 6.70 18.51
C PHE A 38 26.05 7.15 17.86
N VAL A 39 26.11 8.00 16.84
CA VAL A 39 24.92 8.42 16.08
C VAL A 39 24.35 7.24 15.28
N ILE A 40 25.21 6.47 14.62
CA ILE A 40 24.82 5.27 13.88
C ILE A 40 24.19 4.25 14.86
N ALA A 41 24.82 4.01 16.00
CA ALA A 41 24.28 3.10 17.02
C ALA A 41 22.93 3.57 17.56
N ALA A 42 22.75 4.87 17.80
CA ALA A 42 21.48 5.44 18.25
C ALA A 42 20.37 5.30 17.22
N ILE A 43 20.66 5.52 15.94
CA ILE A 43 19.71 5.32 14.83
C ILE A 43 19.33 3.84 14.72
N LEU A 44 20.30 2.92 14.75
CA LEU A 44 20.05 1.48 14.71
C LEU A 44 19.19 1.05 15.90
N PHE A 45 19.51 1.53 17.10
CA PHE A 45 18.71 1.24 18.28
C PHE A 45 17.26 1.76 18.16
N ALA A 46 17.09 2.98 17.67
CA ALA A 46 15.77 3.56 17.46
C ALA A 46 14.95 2.77 16.44
N VAL A 47 15.59 2.30 15.34
CA VAL A 47 14.93 1.45 14.32
C VAL A 47 14.54 0.10 14.92
N VAL A 48 15.46 -0.57 15.62
CA VAL A 48 15.17 -1.87 16.25
C VAL A 48 14.07 -1.74 17.31
N TYR A 49 14.13 -0.71 18.14
CA TYR A 49 13.13 -0.44 19.16
C TYR A 49 11.76 -0.13 18.55
N GLY A 50 11.74 0.69 17.49
CA GLY A 50 10.53 0.98 16.73
C GLY A 50 9.91 -0.27 16.10
N LEU A 51 10.75 -1.15 15.52
CA LEU A 51 10.29 -2.43 14.97
C LEU A 51 9.75 -3.36 16.05
N LEU A 52 10.40 -3.45 17.21
CA LEU A 52 9.94 -4.29 18.34
C LEU A 52 8.58 -3.83 18.88
N ILE A 53 8.35 -2.52 18.97
CA ILE A 53 7.06 -1.96 19.38
C ILE A 53 6.00 -2.12 18.29
N ALA A 54 6.35 -1.86 17.03
CA ALA A 54 5.41 -1.93 15.92
C ALA A 54 5.04 -3.39 15.55
N TYR A 55 5.98 -4.35 15.74
CA TYR A 55 5.79 -5.76 15.38
C TYR A 55 4.49 -6.38 15.92
N PRO A 56 4.17 -6.30 17.23
CA PRO A 56 2.92 -6.89 17.74
C PRO A 56 1.66 -6.21 17.21
N TYR A 57 1.74 -4.91 16.84
CA TYR A 57 0.62 -4.20 16.24
C TYR A 57 0.42 -4.56 14.76
N MET A 58 1.49 -4.89 14.04
CA MET A 58 1.44 -5.26 12.64
C MET A 58 0.96 -6.70 12.42
N TYR A 59 1.25 -7.60 13.35
CA TYR A 59 0.93 -9.03 13.25
C TYR A 59 -0.28 -9.48 14.10
N LYS A 60 -0.94 -8.55 14.81
CA LYS A 60 -2.11 -8.92 15.61
C LYS A 60 -3.22 -9.40 14.68
N GLU A 61 -3.64 -10.65 14.83
CA GLU A 61 -4.73 -11.23 14.07
C GLU A 61 -6.02 -10.41 14.23
N ASN A 62 -6.69 -10.19 13.11
CA ASN A 62 -7.88 -9.38 13.06
C ASN A 62 -9.07 -10.19 13.58
N GLY A 63 -9.47 -9.94 14.81
CA GLY A 63 -10.81 -10.29 15.27
C GLY A 63 -11.78 -9.18 14.86
N ALA A 64 -12.87 -9.53 14.21
CA ALA A 64 -13.98 -8.62 14.05
C ALA A 64 -14.58 -8.33 15.43
N VAL A 65 -14.55 -7.07 15.85
CA VAL A 65 -15.23 -6.66 17.08
C VAL A 65 -16.62 -6.19 16.68
N VAL A 66 -17.63 -6.91 17.11
CA VAL A 66 -19.02 -6.50 16.94
C VAL A 66 -19.38 -5.63 18.16
N PHE A 67 -19.72 -4.39 17.93
CA PHE A 67 -20.34 -3.56 18.97
C PHE A 67 -21.84 -3.69 18.83
N ASP A 68 -22.50 -4.21 19.86
CA ASP A 68 -23.95 -4.13 20.01
C ASP A 68 -24.28 -2.70 20.43
N VAL A 69 -24.86 -1.96 19.50
CA VAL A 69 -25.47 -0.66 19.82
C VAL A 69 -26.97 -0.92 19.83
N GLU A 70 -27.62 -0.62 20.95
CA GLU A 70 -29.07 -0.68 21.06
C GLU A 70 -29.73 0.10 19.90
N GLU A 71 -30.69 -0.55 19.25
CA GLU A 71 -31.46 -0.10 18.09
C GLU A 71 -30.78 -0.27 16.72
N ASP A 72 -31.05 -1.42 16.07
CA ASP A 72 -30.97 -1.72 14.61
C ASP A 72 -29.70 -1.35 13.82
N THR A 73 -28.61 -0.97 14.47
CA THR A 73 -27.35 -0.64 13.79
C THR A 73 -26.21 -1.53 14.25
N GLU A 74 -25.84 -2.53 13.45
CA GLU A 74 -24.64 -3.34 13.69
C GLU A 74 -23.36 -2.56 13.28
N ILE A 75 -22.60 -2.10 14.25
CA ILE A 75 -21.26 -1.52 14.00
C ILE A 75 -20.25 -2.67 14.03
N ARG A 76 -19.69 -2.98 12.87
CA ARG A 76 -18.65 -3.99 12.72
C ARG A 76 -17.30 -3.35 12.43
N GLN A 77 -16.30 -3.66 13.25
CA GLN A 77 -14.92 -3.24 13.00
C GLN A 77 -14.10 -4.43 12.50
N GLU A 78 -13.55 -4.32 11.30
CA GLU A 78 -12.55 -5.25 10.78
C GLU A 78 -11.18 -4.58 10.80
N LYS A 79 -10.22 -5.16 11.55
CA LYS A 79 -8.83 -4.70 11.51
C LYS A 79 -8.10 -5.41 10.38
N THR A 80 -7.61 -4.69 9.42
CA THR A 80 -6.79 -5.22 8.34
C THR A 80 -5.31 -5.18 8.73
N ARG A 81 -4.56 -6.22 8.39
CA ARG A 81 -3.10 -6.24 8.59
C ARG A 81 -2.44 -5.20 7.67
N TRP A 82 -1.56 -4.41 8.23
CA TRP A 82 -0.82 -3.39 7.48
C TRP A 82 0.28 -3.98 6.60
N ILE A 83 0.85 -5.13 7.02
CA ILE A 83 1.97 -5.80 6.36
C ILE A 83 1.71 -7.31 6.30
N GLY A 84 2.19 -7.93 5.22
CA GLY A 84 2.12 -9.37 4.98
C GLY A 84 1.09 -9.71 3.90
N ASP A 85 1.12 -10.95 3.44
CA ASP A 85 0.22 -11.42 2.38
C ASP A 85 -1.15 -11.76 2.97
N LEU A 86 -2.22 -11.42 2.26
CA LEU A 86 -3.60 -11.72 2.65
C LEU A 86 -4.37 -12.39 1.51
N GLN A 87 -5.19 -13.35 1.92
CA GLN A 87 -6.19 -13.97 1.07
C GLN A 87 -7.57 -13.48 1.49
N HIS A 88 -8.28 -12.86 0.58
CA HIS A 88 -9.63 -12.36 0.79
C HIS A 88 -10.63 -13.34 0.17
N PHE A 89 -11.77 -13.50 0.83
CA PHE A 89 -12.86 -14.37 0.38
C PHE A 89 -12.51 -15.87 0.32
N SER A 90 -11.60 -16.33 1.19
CA SER A 90 -11.31 -17.77 1.32
C SER A 90 -12.50 -18.54 1.91
N ARG A 91 -12.55 -19.87 1.73
CA ARG A 91 -13.63 -20.82 2.09
C ARG A 91 -14.29 -20.65 3.47
N GLN A 92 -13.69 -19.88 4.37
CA GLN A 92 -14.27 -19.59 5.69
C GLN A 92 -15.28 -18.43 5.68
N SER A 93 -15.38 -17.68 4.58
CA SER A 93 -16.31 -16.55 4.45
C SER A 93 -17.69 -17.05 4.03
N ARG A 94 -18.67 -16.97 4.91
CA ARG A 94 -20.04 -17.44 4.68
C ARG A 94 -20.91 -16.59 3.73
N GLY A 95 -20.32 -15.70 2.96
CA GLY A 95 -21.01 -14.84 2.01
C GLY A 95 -20.15 -13.69 1.55
N TYR A 96 -20.52 -13.10 0.40
CA TYR A 96 -19.86 -11.91 -0.10
C TYR A 96 -20.20 -10.71 0.80
N ARG A 97 -19.21 -9.87 1.04
CA ARG A 97 -19.35 -8.56 1.67
C ARG A 97 -18.43 -7.58 1.00
N ASP A 98 -18.88 -6.34 0.94
CA ASP A 98 -18.05 -5.25 0.47
C ASP A 98 -16.78 -5.16 1.29
N LEU A 99 -15.65 -5.04 0.58
CA LEU A 99 -14.33 -4.96 1.17
C LEU A 99 -13.76 -3.56 0.95
N ASN A 100 -13.31 -2.92 2.03
CA ASN A 100 -12.62 -1.65 1.95
C ASN A 100 -11.40 -1.68 2.88
N VAL A 101 -10.21 -1.85 2.31
CA VAL A 101 -8.98 -2.04 3.07
C VAL A 101 -7.90 -1.06 2.67
N ILE A 102 -7.08 -0.70 3.66
CA ILE A 102 -5.88 0.12 3.49
C ILE A 102 -4.70 -0.69 4.03
N ARG A 103 -3.65 -0.83 3.19
CA ARG A 103 -2.45 -1.60 3.53
C ARG A 103 -1.19 -0.88 3.11
N VAL A 104 -0.07 -1.18 3.76
CA VAL A 104 1.22 -0.57 3.43
C VAL A 104 2.03 -1.49 2.53
N PHE A 105 2.21 -2.76 2.95
CA PHE A 105 3.01 -3.75 2.22
C PHE A 105 2.33 -5.12 2.23
N GLY A 106 2.44 -5.83 1.10
CA GLY A 106 2.05 -7.23 0.98
C GLY A 106 1.22 -7.52 -0.26
N ASN A 107 1.15 -8.80 -0.59
CA ASN A 107 0.36 -9.27 -1.72
C ASN A 107 -1.07 -9.58 -1.27
N ASP A 108 -2.02 -9.29 -2.15
CA ASP A 108 -3.42 -9.58 -1.93
C ASP A 108 -3.93 -10.56 -2.99
N THR A 109 -4.58 -11.64 -2.56
CA THR A 109 -5.27 -12.55 -3.45
C THR A 109 -6.76 -12.54 -3.13
N LEU A 110 -7.57 -12.22 -4.12
CA LEU A 110 -9.04 -12.22 -4.02
C LEU A 110 -9.58 -13.50 -4.65
N HIS A 111 -10.13 -14.39 -3.84
CA HIS A 111 -10.75 -15.67 -4.24
C HIS A 111 -12.25 -15.49 -4.48
N LEU A 112 -12.62 -14.83 -5.57
CA LEU A 112 -14.04 -14.57 -5.88
C LEU A 112 -14.77 -15.82 -6.37
N GLU A 113 -14.05 -16.87 -6.76
CA GLU A 113 -14.58 -18.19 -7.10
C GLU A 113 -15.10 -18.95 -5.88
N GLU A 114 -14.63 -18.62 -4.68
CA GLU A 114 -15.02 -19.32 -3.44
C GLU A 114 -16.26 -18.70 -2.76
N VAL A 115 -16.79 -17.59 -3.29
CA VAL A 115 -17.86 -16.82 -2.66
C VAL A 115 -19.06 -16.67 -3.60
N ALA A 116 -20.25 -16.89 -3.07
CA ALA A 116 -21.48 -16.65 -3.82
C ALA A 116 -21.78 -15.15 -3.90
N ILE A 117 -21.52 -14.57 -5.06
CA ILE A 117 -21.86 -13.18 -5.38
C ILE A 117 -23.22 -13.19 -6.09
N CYS A 118 -24.25 -12.71 -5.43
CA CYS A 118 -25.62 -12.81 -5.91
C CYS A 118 -26.24 -11.50 -6.42
N ASN A 119 -25.62 -10.35 -6.11
CA ASN A 119 -26.14 -9.02 -6.41
C ASN A 119 -25.26 -8.27 -7.41
N TRP A 120 -25.75 -7.15 -7.88
CA TRP A 120 -25.09 -6.26 -8.85
C TRP A 120 -24.42 -5.02 -8.23
N ASP A 121 -24.46 -4.84 -6.92
CA ASP A 121 -23.89 -3.69 -6.22
C ASP A 121 -22.77 -4.14 -5.26
N ASN A 122 -21.85 -4.96 -5.79
CA ASN A 122 -20.75 -5.49 -5.00
C ASN A 122 -19.50 -4.67 -5.24
N VAL A 123 -18.87 -4.18 -4.17
CA VAL A 123 -17.70 -3.29 -4.26
C VAL A 123 -16.53 -3.81 -3.43
N VAL A 124 -15.37 -3.84 -4.06
CA VAL A 124 -14.08 -4.11 -3.39
C VAL A 124 -13.17 -2.91 -3.60
N ILE A 125 -12.70 -2.33 -2.52
CA ILE A 125 -11.76 -1.22 -2.55
C ILE A 125 -10.48 -1.61 -1.81
N ILE A 126 -9.36 -1.66 -2.52
CA ILE A 126 -8.05 -1.93 -1.94
C ILE A 126 -7.14 -0.74 -2.19
N ARG A 127 -6.66 -0.15 -1.12
CA ARG A 127 -5.66 0.91 -1.15
C ARG A 127 -4.38 0.40 -0.52
N LYS A 128 -3.29 0.40 -1.28
CA LYS A 128 -2.02 -0.11 -0.78
C LYS A 128 -0.81 0.67 -1.25
N GLY A 129 0.26 0.64 -0.45
CA GLY A 129 1.53 1.23 -0.83
C GLY A 129 2.25 0.32 -1.83
N PHE A 130 2.62 -0.88 -1.41
CA PHE A 130 3.48 -1.79 -2.16
C PHE A 130 2.96 -3.22 -2.13
N GLY A 131 3.12 -3.92 -3.25
CA GLY A 131 2.81 -5.34 -3.39
C GLY A 131 1.78 -5.63 -4.47
N ASN A 132 1.75 -6.89 -4.92
CA ASN A 132 0.94 -7.33 -6.04
C ASN A 132 -0.50 -7.65 -5.61
N THR A 133 -1.41 -7.60 -6.58
CA THR A 133 -2.81 -8.01 -6.38
C THR A 133 -3.19 -9.05 -7.42
N LYS A 134 -3.64 -10.21 -6.95
CA LYS A 134 -4.17 -11.26 -7.80
C LYS A 134 -5.68 -11.40 -7.59
N ILE A 135 -6.44 -11.40 -8.68
CA ILE A 135 -7.89 -11.52 -8.68
C ILE A 135 -8.26 -12.78 -9.43
N ILE A 136 -8.93 -13.70 -8.76
CA ILE A 136 -9.41 -14.94 -9.35
C ILE A 136 -10.92 -14.85 -9.49
N LEU A 137 -11.38 -14.81 -10.74
CA LEU A 137 -12.79 -14.61 -11.08
C LEU A 137 -13.45 -15.93 -11.49
N PRO A 138 -14.66 -16.24 -11.02
CA PRO A 138 -15.46 -17.29 -11.62
C PRO A 138 -15.91 -16.91 -13.05
N ILE A 139 -16.23 -17.91 -13.85
CA ILE A 139 -16.55 -17.73 -15.27
C ILE A 139 -17.78 -16.85 -15.49
N ASP A 140 -18.74 -16.91 -14.59
CA ASP A 140 -20.06 -16.27 -14.65
C ASP A 140 -20.15 -14.91 -13.96
N LEU A 141 -19.05 -14.37 -13.44
CA LEU A 141 -18.98 -13.06 -12.78
C LEU A 141 -18.43 -12.00 -13.73
N GLU A 142 -19.17 -10.92 -13.89
CA GLU A 142 -18.73 -9.77 -14.65
C GLU A 142 -17.99 -8.75 -13.77
N LEU A 143 -16.94 -8.17 -14.31
CA LEU A 143 -16.00 -7.30 -13.58
C LEU A 143 -15.95 -5.91 -14.16
N HIS A 144 -16.02 -4.90 -13.28
CA HIS A 144 -15.58 -3.54 -13.55
C HIS A 144 -14.33 -3.28 -12.70
N LEU A 145 -13.18 -3.20 -13.34
CA LEU A 145 -11.89 -3.01 -12.69
C LEU A 145 -11.36 -1.60 -12.93
N GLN A 146 -11.19 -0.85 -11.85
CA GLN A 146 -10.59 0.48 -11.88
C GLN A 146 -9.26 0.44 -11.12
N ILE A 147 -8.16 0.75 -11.80
CA ILE A 147 -6.82 0.72 -11.23
C ILE A 147 -6.22 2.11 -11.32
N ASN A 148 -5.72 2.62 -10.19
CA ASN A 148 -4.92 3.82 -10.12
C ASN A 148 -3.59 3.47 -9.46
N THR A 149 -2.49 3.48 -10.21
CA THR A 149 -1.16 3.14 -9.70
C THR A 149 -0.09 4.04 -10.30
N LEU A 150 0.96 4.27 -9.49
CA LEU A 150 2.14 5.00 -9.97
C LEU A 150 3.04 4.11 -10.82
N TYR A 151 3.19 2.82 -10.44
CA TYR A 151 4.09 1.92 -11.14
C TYR A 151 3.68 0.46 -10.98
N GLY A 152 3.60 -0.28 -12.08
CA GLY A 152 3.30 -1.71 -12.08
C GLY A 152 2.93 -2.23 -13.47
N ASP A 153 2.68 -3.52 -13.55
CA ASP A 153 2.23 -4.20 -14.75
C ASP A 153 0.81 -4.74 -14.53
N LEU A 154 -0.05 -4.61 -15.55
CA LEU A 154 -1.39 -5.19 -15.56
C LEU A 154 -1.43 -6.37 -16.51
N LYS A 155 -1.81 -7.53 -15.99
CA LYS A 155 -2.17 -8.70 -16.76
C LYS A 155 -3.67 -8.96 -16.55
N PHE A 156 -4.46 -8.70 -17.57
CA PHE A 156 -5.91 -8.85 -17.52
C PHE A 156 -6.35 -9.98 -18.44
N LEU A 157 -6.74 -11.11 -17.85
CA LEU A 157 -7.15 -12.32 -18.57
C LEU A 157 -6.09 -12.71 -19.64
N ASP A 158 -6.54 -12.93 -20.87
CA ASP A 158 -5.69 -13.32 -22.01
C ASP A 158 -5.12 -12.12 -22.77
N LEU A 159 -5.31 -10.88 -22.27
CA LEU A 159 -4.78 -9.69 -22.91
C LEU A 159 -3.25 -9.56 -22.70
N PRO A 160 -2.54 -8.90 -23.63
CA PRO A 160 -1.12 -8.63 -23.45
C PRO A 160 -0.87 -7.77 -22.22
N VAL A 161 0.25 -8.03 -21.55
CA VAL A 161 0.66 -7.28 -20.35
C VAL A 161 0.81 -5.80 -20.70
N ARG A 162 0.15 -4.95 -19.92
CA ARG A 162 0.21 -3.49 -20.05
C ARG A 162 0.99 -2.88 -18.89
N LYS A 163 1.99 -2.08 -19.21
CA LYS A 163 2.74 -1.31 -18.21
C LYS A 163 1.93 -0.09 -17.77
N MET A 164 1.79 0.07 -16.48
CA MET A 164 1.09 1.19 -15.84
C MET A 164 2.13 2.16 -15.26
N ARG A 165 2.01 3.44 -15.61
CA ARG A 165 2.91 4.50 -15.09
C ARG A 165 2.12 5.76 -14.82
N ASN A 166 1.76 5.99 -13.56
CA ASN A 166 0.99 7.15 -13.09
C ASN A 166 -0.28 7.37 -13.94
N GLU A 167 -1.04 6.30 -14.13
CA GLU A 167 -2.26 6.32 -14.92
C GLU A 167 -3.41 5.63 -14.18
N THR A 168 -4.62 6.00 -14.57
CA THR A 168 -5.84 5.32 -14.17
C THR A 168 -6.32 4.48 -15.34
N ILE A 169 -6.51 3.19 -15.11
CA ILE A 169 -7.06 2.24 -16.08
C ILE A 169 -8.45 1.86 -15.60
N ASP A 170 -9.41 1.92 -16.51
CA ASP A 170 -10.80 1.52 -16.29
C ASP A 170 -11.17 0.46 -17.33
N ILE A 171 -11.55 -0.74 -16.86
CA ILE A 171 -11.87 -1.89 -17.70
C ILE A 171 -13.18 -2.47 -17.24
N GLU A 172 -14.13 -2.56 -18.15
CA GLU A 172 -15.39 -3.28 -17.96
C GLU A 172 -15.41 -4.54 -18.84
N THR A 173 -15.84 -5.66 -18.30
CA THR A 173 -16.16 -6.85 -19.11
C THR A 173 -17.42 -6.63 -19.94
N SER A 174 -17.55 -7.34 -21.06
CA SER A 174 -18.54 -7.03 -22.11
C SER A 174 -20.00 -6.98 -21.66
N HIS A 175 -20.33 -7.71 -20.62
CA HIS A 175 -21.71 -7.83 -20.11
C HIS A 175 -21.91 -7.19 -18.74
N TYR A 176 -20.93 -6.46 -18.20
CA TYR A 176 -20.97 -5.89 -16.85
C TYR A 176 -22.27 -5.13 -16.55
N ARG A 177 -22.73 -4.27 -17.48
CA ARG A 177 -23.91 -3.42 -17.29
C ARG A 177 -25.25 -4.17 -17.41
N ARG A 178 -25.25 -5.40 -17.91
CA ARG A 178 -26.45 -6.20 -18.15
C ARG A 178 -26.53 -7.43 -17.26
N SER A 179 -25.45 -7.75 -16.59
CA SER A 179 -25.36 -8.93 -15.72
C SER A 179 -25.99 -8.64 -14.36
N HIS A 180 -26.72 -9.62 -13.84
CA HIS A 180 -27.20 -9.62 -12.45
C HIS A 180 -26.11 -10.03 -11.45
N ARG A 181 -24.97 -10.55 -11.93
CA ARG A 181 -23.82 -10.95 -11.13
C ARG A 181 -22.60 -10.15 -11.57
N SER A 182 -22.36 -9.07 -10.87
CA SER A 182 -21.24 -8.18 -11.19
C SER A 182 -20.56 -7.67 -9.95
N ILE A 183 -19.28 -7.32 -10.10
CA ILE A 183 -18.46 -6.75 -9.04
C ILE A 183 -17.65 -5.58 -9.57
N LYS A 184 -17.57 -4.53 -8.78
CA LYS A 184 -16.68 -3.41 -9.01
C LYS A 184 -15.47 -3.51 -8.10
N ILE A 185 -14.28 -3.51 -8.68
CA ILE A 185 -13.01 -3.53 -7.92
C ILE A 185 -12.24 -2.25 -8.19
N VAL A 186 -11.93 -1.53 -7.13
CA VAL A 186 -11.12 -0.31 -7.18
C VAL A 186 -9.79 -0.57 -6.48
N LEU A 187 -8.71 -0.51 -7.23
CA LEU A 187 -7.35 -0.67 -6.74
C LEU A 187 -6.62 0.66 -6.80
N VAL A 188 -6.09 1.10 -5.68
CA VAL A 188 -5.23 2.28 -5.59
C VAL A 188 -3.91 1.86 -4.99
N GLY A 189 -2.82 2.06 -5.74
CA GLY A 189 -1.49 1.60 -5.33
C GLY A 189 -0.37 2.58 -5.67
N ILE A 190 0.76 2.45 -4.99
CA ILE A 190 1.98 3.15 -5.36
C ILE A 190 2.79 2.27 -6.31
N VAL A 191 3.16 1.06 -5.87
CA VAL A 191 3.92 0.10 -6.69
C VAL A 191 3.36 -1.31 -6.49
N GLY A 192 3.02 -1.97 -7.59
CA GLY A 192 2.58 -3.36 -7.58
C GLY A 192 1.90 -3.78 -8.87
N ASP A 193 2.04 -5.06 -9.19
CA ASP A 193 1.42 -5.65 -10.35
C ASP A 193 0.00 -6.11 -10.03
N VAL A 194 -0.84 -6.08 -11.06
CA VAL A 194 -2.22 -6.57 -10.98
C VAL A 194 -2.41 -7.69 -11.98
N GLU A 195 -2.79 -8.86 -11.49
CA GLU A 195 -3.13 -10.02 -12.30
C GLU A 195 -4.59 -10.40 -12.11
N VAL A 196 -5.33 -10.49 -13.21
CA VAL A 196 -6.72 -10.97 -13.24
C VAL A 196 -6.77 -12.25 -14.05
N ILE A 197 -7.25 -13.31 -13.45
CA ILE A 197 -7.43 -14.62 -14.09
C ILE A 197 -8.87 -15.14 -13.91
N ARG A 198 -9.32 -15.99 -14.81
CA ARG A 198 -10.57 -16.77 -14.64
C ARG A 198 -10.22 -18.18 -14.17
N ALA A 199 -10.97 -18.67 -13.18
CA ALA A 199 -10.89 -20.04 -12.67
C ALA A 199 -12.00 -20.91 -13.29
#